data_7d209a7b022f71aff503aaf6a1cdce65
#
_entry.id   7d209a7b022f71aff503aaf6a1cdce65
#
_cell.length_a   1.000
_cell.length_b   1.000
_cell.length_c   1.000
_cell.angle_alpha   90.00
_cell.angle_beta   90.00
_cell.angle_gamma   90.00
#
_symmetry.space_group_name_H-M   'P 1'
#
loop_
_entity.id
_entity.type
_entity.pdbx_description
1 polymer ?
#
loop_
_entity_poly.entity_id
_entity_poly.type
_entity_poly.pdbx_seq_one_letter_code
_entity_poly.pdbx_strand_id
1 'polypeptide(L)'
;DVLWHYNLSARHLDKLCERVDTFSVSGDGERLVVRHRDDIIVVPSSHKVDGDDPACIRVDLTRLRRTVNPRAEWRQMFDENGRLMASHYWREDMNGVDWDGVLNRYRPLVDLCHVVDDLHDILWETVAELNTSHSYVSASGAAGDSDMRAGLLGADVSSGDDGARVVRVIPGESSDPRAWSPLRAAGVAVTEGDVIVAVDGRKVGADGNLGELLEGSAGRVVELTVRRGENERQVAVVPMADEAPLRYHDWVASRRRYVEEHSGGRLGYLHVPDMVSDGWAELH
;
A
#
# COMPACT_ATOMS: atom_id res chain seq x y z
N ASP A 1 12.08 -6.93 -18.73
CA ASP A 1 12.49 -7.75 -19.88
C ASP A 1 13.32 -6.94 -20.87
N VAL A 2 13.84 -7.60 -21.92
CA VAL A 2 14.64 -7.00 -23.02
C VAL A 2 13.95 -7.30 -24.34
N LEU A 3 13.77 -6.27 -25.15
CA LEU A 3 13.20 -6.41 -26.49
C LEU A 3 14.29 -6.54 -27.55
N TRP A 4 14.18 -7.58 -28.37
CA TRP A 4 15.10 -7.89 -29.43
C TRP A 4 14.42 -7.85 -30.78
N HIS A 5 15.13 -7.39 -31.80
CA HIS A 5 14.73 -7.45 -33.20
C HIS A 5 15.61 -8.48 -33.93
N TYR A 6 14.96 -9.41 -34.61
CA TYR A 6 15.68 -10.35 -35.48
C TYR A 6 15.47 -10.03 -36.95
N ASN A 7 16.55 -9.65 -37.65
CA ASN A 7 16.51 -9.40 -39.07
C ASN A 7 16.67 -10.71 -39.84
N LEU A 8 15.61 -11.17 -40.50
CA LEU A 8 15.58 -12.44 -41.21
C LEU A 8 16.58 -12.48 -42.40
N SER A 9 16.73 -11.37 -43.12
CA SER A 9 17.60 -11.28 -44.28
C SER A 9 19.08 -11.25 -43.89
N ALA A 10 19.44 -10.47 -42.89
CA ALA A 10 20.79 -10.36 -42.36
C ALA A 10 21.13 -11.48 -41.39
N ARG A 11 20.16 -12.28 -40.93
CA ARG A 11 20.28 -13.31 -39.90
C ARG A 11 21.00 -12.80 -38.64
N HIS A 12 20.62 -11.59 -38.23
CA HIS A 12 21.20 -10.88 -37.10
C HIS A 12 20.17 -10.52 -36.07
N LEU A 13 20.59 -10.59 -34.78
CA LEU A 13 19.77 -10.24 -33.64
C LEU A 13 20.27 -8.93 -33.01
N ASP A 14 19.43 -7.90 -33.01
CA ASP A 14 19.72 -6.58 -32.45
C ASP A 14 18.91 -6.36 -31.18
N LYS A 15 19.57 -5.84 -30.15
CA LYS A 15 18.89 -5.40 -28.94
C LYS A 15 18.30 -4.01 -29.16
N LEU A 16 16.98 -3.88 -29.02
CA LEU A 16 16.27 -2.61 -29.24
C LEU A 16 16.10 -1.83 -27.91
N CYS A 17 15.49 -2.43 -26.90
CA CYS A 17 15.17 -1.78 -25.66
C CYS A 17 15.44 -2.68 -24.44
N GLU A 18 15.81 -2.07 -23.33
CA GLU A 18 15.89 -2.72 -22.02
C GLU A 18 14.73 -2.28 -21.12
N ARG A 19 14.46 -3.06 -20.08
CA ARG A 19 13.42 -2.77 -19.07
C ARG A 19 12.06 -2.57 -19.72
N VAL A 20 11.63 -3.55 -20.53
CA VAL A 20 10.35 -3.53 -21.25
C VAL A 20 9.33 -4.33 -20.45
N ASP A 21 8.20 -3.70 -20.08
CA ASP A 21 7.06 -4.39 -19.50
C ASP A 21 6.12 -4.86 -20.61
N THR A 22 5.76 -3.95 -21.53
CA THR A 22 4.94 -4.26 -22.69
C THR A 22 5.39 -3.46 -23.90
N PHE A 23 5.05 -3.94 -25.11
CA PHE A 23 5.25 -3.20 -26.33
C PHE A 23 4.14 -3.47 -27.36
N SER A 24 3.98 -2.55 -28.30
CA SER A 24 3.10 -2.72 -29.46
C SER A 24 3.82 -2.21 -30.71
N VAL A 25 3.52 -2.83 -31.84
CA VAL A 25 4.07 -2.45 -33.15
C VAL A 25 3.04 -1.58 -33.88
N SER A 26 3.47 -0.51 -34.52
CA SER A 26 2.60 0.31 -35.37
C SER A 26 2.06 -0.47 -36.57
N GLY A 27 0.93 -0.03 -37.13
CA GLY A 27 0.29 -0.73 -38.24
C GLY A 27 1.13 -0.84 -39.51
N ASP A 28 2.10 0.07 -39.74
CA ASP A 28 3.07 0.04 -40.85
C ASP A 28 4.34 -0.79 -40.49
N GLY A 29 4.47 -1.21 -39.25
CA GLY A 29 5.63 -1.97 -38.75
C GLY A 29 6.90 -1.15 -38.47
N GLU A 30 6.87 0.19 -38.68
CA GLU A 30 8.06 1.02 -38.61
C GLU A 30 8.42 1.50 -37.21
N ARG A 31 7.44 1.50 -36.27
CA ARG A 31 7.62 2.00 -34.91
C ARG A 31 7.14 1.02 -33.86
N LEU A 32 7.73 1.16 -32.68
CA LEU A 32 7.33 0.46 -31.47
C LEU A 32 6.90 1.48 -30.43
N VAL A 33 5.77 1.22 -29.77
CA VAL A 33 5.42 1.84 -28.49
C VAL A 33 5.92 0.88 -27.40
N VAL A 34 6.78 1.35 -26.54
CA VAL A 34 7.37 0.57 -25.45
C VAL A 34 6.97 1.20 -24.13
N ARG A 35 6.45 0.40 -23.20
CA ARG A 35 6.14 0.83 -21.84
C ARG A 35 7.10 0.18 -20.83
N HIS A 36 7.60 1.00 -19.93
CA HIS A 36 8.28 0.57 -18.72
C HIS A 36 7.71 1.35 -17.53
N ARG A 37 7.00 0.66 -16.64
CA ARG A 37 6.23 1.29 -15.54
C ARG A 37 5.30 2.38 -16.09
N ASP A 38 5.52 3.63 -15.70
CA ASP A 38 4.74 4.79 -16.14
C ASP A 38 5.34 5.51 -17.35
N ASP A 39 6.55 5.12 -17.76
CA ASP A 39 7.21 5.68 -18.94
C ASP A 39 6.71 5.01 -20.22
N ILE A 40 6.34 5.83 -21.18
CA ILE A 40 5.99 5.39 -22.55
C ILE A 40 6.94 6.08 -23.54
N ILE A 41 7.60 5.28 -24.37
CA ILE A 41 8.45 5.78 -25.46
C ILE A 41 7.98 5.21 -26.80
N VAL A 42 8.19 5.98 -27.87
CA VAL A 42 8.00 5.53 -29.25
C VAL A 42 9.35 5.54 -29.92
N VAL A 43 9.79 4.39 -30.45
CA VAL A 43 11.10 4.18 -31.06
C VAL A 43 10.96 3.50 -32.42
N PRO A 44 11.96 3.59 -33.32
CA PRO A 44 12.03 2.77 -34.53
C PRO A 44 11.99 1.27 -34.21
N SER A 45 11.33 0.48 -35.07
CA SER A 45 11.27 -0.98 -34.89
C SER A 45 12.51 -1.70 -35.40
N SER A 46 13.30 -1.06 -36.27
CA SER A 46 14.37 -1.69 -37.04
C SER A 46 15.77 -1.58 -36.41
N HIS A 47 16.00 -0.63 -35.49
CA HIS A 47 17.29 -0.42 -34.86
C HIS A 47 17.15 0.25 -33.50
N LYS A 48 18.16 0.05 -32.66
CA LYS A 48 18.27 0.70 -31.36
C LYS A 48 18.54 2.20 -31.54
N VAL A 49 17.88 3.00 -30.71
CA VAL A 49 18.15 4.42 -30.54
C VAL A 49 18.48 4.73 -29.08
N ASP A 50 19.33 5.73 -28.86
CA ASP A 50 19.61 6.21 -27.51
C ASP A 50 18.48 7.13 -27.01
N GLY A 51 18.35 7.30 -25.69
CA GLY A 51 17.26 8.06 -25.09
C GLY A 51 17.19 9.53 -25.50
N ASP A 52 18.33 10.11 -25.92
CA ASP A 52 18.44 11.51 -26.39
C ASP A 52 18.33 11.62 -27.92
N ASP A 53 18.17 10.51 -28.64
CA ASP A 53 17.98 10.51 -30.08
C ASP A 53 16.59 11.11 -30.42
N PRO A 54 16.50 12.04 -31.39
CA PRO A 54 15.22 12.59 -31.84
C PRO A 54 14.22 11.55 -32.34
N ALA A 55 14.70 10.36 -32.74
CA ALA A 55 13.85 9.23 -33.11
C ALA A 55 13.22 8.51 -31.87
N CYS A 56 13.72 8.77 -30.68
CA CYS A 56 13.15 8.32 -29.43
C CYS A 56 12.17 9.37 -28.89
N ILE A 57 10.87 9.17 -29.09
CA ILE A 57 9.85 10.10 -28.62
C ILE A 57 9.36 9.64 -27.25
N ARG A 58 9.60 10.46 -26.22
CA ARG A 58 9.05 10.23 -24.89
C ARG A 58 7.68 10.86 -24.78
N VAL A 59 6.68 10.07 -24.39
CA VAL A 59 5.29 10.56 -24.22
C VAL A 59 5.16 11.20 -22.84
N ASP A 60 4.88 12.50 -22.81
CA ASP A 60 4.65 13.23 -21.56
C ASP A 60 3.20 13.04 -21.09
N LEU A 61 3.01 12.12 -20.13
CA LEU A 61 1.69 11.85 -19.52
C LEU A 61 1.33 12.89 -18.45
N THR A 62 2.27 13.69 -17.98
CA THR A 62 2.00 14.68 -16.91
C THR A 62 1.07 15.80 -17.36
N ARG A 63 0.91 15.96 -18.68
CA ARG A 63 0.00 16.95 -19.30
C ARG A 63 -1.46 16.48 -19.32
N LEU A 64 -1.71 15.20 -19.12
CA LEU A 64 -3.08 14.68 -19.10
C LEU A 64 -3.82 15.20 -17.86
N ARG A 65 -5.00 15.74 -18.11
CA ARG A 65 -5.92 16.18 -17.05
C ARG A 65 -7.30 15.63 -17.34
N ARG A 66 -7.94 15.14 -16.30
CA ARG A 66 -9.32 14.63 -16.36
C ARG A 66 -10.12 15.22 -15.20
N THR A 67 -11.30 15.73 -15.47
CA THR A 67 -12.25 16.07 -14.41
C THR A 67 -12.97 14.80 -14.01
N VAL A 68 -12.94 14.49 -12.73
CA VAL A 68 -13.57 13.30 -12.14
C VAL A 68 -14.75 13.76 -11.30
N ASN A 69 -15.89 13.10 -11.45
CA ASN A 69 -17.00 13.16 -10.51
C ASN A 69 -17.01 11.84 -9.73
N PRO A 70 -16.49 11.80 -8.50
CA PRO A 70 -16.34 10.55 -7.76
C PRO A 70 -17.66 9.77 -7.60
N ARG A 71 -18.76 10.46 -7.28
CA ARG A 71 -20.07 9.79 -7.13
C ARG A 71 -20.58 9.14 -8.41
N ALA A 72 -20.38 9.80 -9.56
CA ALA A 72 -20.76 9.22 -10.85
C ALA A 72 -19.84 8.03 -11.21
N GLU A 73 -18.57 8.13 -10.90
CA GLU A 73 -17.59 7.06 -11.10
C GLU A 73 -17.90 5.85 -10.20
N TRP A 74 -18.23 6.05 -8.92
CA TRP A 74 -18.61 4.97 -8.00
C TRP A 74 -19.86 4.22 -8.43
N ARG A 75 -20.87 4.92 -8.93
CA ARG A 75 -22.06 4.28 -9.53
C ARG A 75 -21.67 3.42 -10.73
N GLN A 76 -20.82 3.95 -11.62
CA GLN A 76 -20.32 3.20 -12.77
C GLN A 76 -19.50 1.97 -12.32
N MET A 77 -18.64 2.10 -11.32
CA MET A 77 -17.85 0.99 -10.80
C MET A 77 -18.75 -0.11 -10.22
N PHE A 78 -19.79 0.26 -9.48
CA PHE A 78 -20.77 -0.69 -8.95
C PHE A 78 -21.52 -1.43 -10.06
N ASP A 79 -22.06 -0.69 -11.02
CA ASP A 79 -22.81 -1.26 -12.16
C ASP A 79 -21.93 -2.15 -13.04
N GLU A 80 -20.68 -1.74 -13.26
CA GLU A 80 -19.69 -2.53 -14.00
C GLU A 80 -19.29 -3.81 -13.28
N ASN A 81 -19.09 -3.74 -11.95
CA ASN A 81 -18.87 -4.93 -11.13
C ASN A 81 -20.03 -5.92 -11.28
N GLY A 82 -21.27 -5.44 -11.20
CA GLY A 82 -22.46 -6.27 -11.39
C GLY A 82 -22.48 -6.97 -12.75
N ARG A 83 -22.17 -6.21 -13.81
CA ARG A 83 -22.08 -6.72 -15.18
C ARG A 83 -20.95 -7.74 -15.36
N LEU A 84 -19.77 -7.45 -14.82
CA LEU A 84 -18.61 -8.36 -14.89
C LEU A 84 -18.89 -9.67 -14.15
N MET A 85 -19.47 -9.60 -12.96
CA MET A 85 -19.84 -10.81 -12.22
C MET A 85 -20.84 -11.64 -13.03
N ALA A 86 -21.89 -11.07 -13.56
CA ALA A 86 -22.87 -11.79 -14.38
C ALA A 86 -22.25 -12.43 -15.64
N SER A 87 -21.29 -11.77 -16.29
CA SER A 87 -20.69 -12.26 -17.53
C SER A 87 -19.57 -13.27 -17.35
N HIS A 88 -18.91 -13.30 -16.19
CA HIS A 88 -17.74 -14.13 -15.92
C HIS A 88 -17.97 -15.17 -14.84
N TYR A 89 -19.13 -15.17 -14.17
CA TYR A 89 -19.44 -16.19 -13.18
C TYR A 89 -19.45 -17.57 -13.86
N TRP A 90 -18.96 -18.59 -13.16
CA TRP A 90 -18.77 -19.94 -13.70
C TRP A 90 -20.07 -20.68 -14.04
N ARG A 91 -21.23 -20.15 -13.63
CA ARG A 91 -22.57 -20.66 -13.96
C ARG A 91 -23.47 -19.54 -14.46
N GLU A 92 -24.18 -19.77 -15.53
CA GLU A 92 -25.14 -18.82 -16.12
C GLU A 92 -26.30 -18.45 -15.17
N ASP A 93 -26.72 -19.40 -14.33
CA ASP A 93 -27.82 -19.22 -13.36
C ASP A 93 -27.37 -18.55 -12.07
N MET A 94 -26.17 -17.99 -12.00
CA MET A 94 -25.58 -17.37 -10.80
C MET A 94 -25.69 -18.25 -9.54
N ASN A 95 -25.67 -19.58 -9.72
CA ASN A 95 -25.87 -20.57 -8.66
C ASN A 95 -27.23 -20.42 -7.92
N GLY A 96 -28.25 -19.95 -8.64
CA GLY A 96 -29.59 -19.72 -8.11
C GLY A 96 -29.78 -18.42 -7.35
N VAL A 97 -28.78 -17.54 -7.34
CA VAL A 97 -28.85 -16.20 -6.74
C VAL A 97 -29.63 -15.25 -7.66
N ASP A 98 -30.63 -14.56 -7.13
CA ASP A 98 -31.29 -13.43 -7.81
C ASP A 98 -30.33 -12.24 -7.84
N TRP A 99 -29.40 -12.28 -8.84
CA TRP A 99 -28.33 -11.28 -8.93
C TRP A 99 -28.84 -9.86 -9.17
N ASP A 100 -29.87 -9.70 -9.98
CA ASP A 100 -30.50 -8.40 -10.20
C ASP A 100 -31.16 -7.86 -8.90
N GLY A 101 -31.80 -8.74 -8.15
CA GLY A 101 -32.32 -8.41 -6.82
C GLY A 101 -31.25 -7.98 -5.84
N VAL A 102 -30.09 -8.65 -5.85
CA VAL A 102 -28.90 -8.26 -5.06
C VAL A 102 -28.43 -6.87 -5.47
N LEU A 103 -28.18 -6.64 -6.75
CA LEU A 103 -27.71 -5.34 -7.25
C LEU A 103 -28.69 -4.22 -6.91
N ASN A 104 -30.00 -4.45 -7.03
CA ASN A 104 -31.01 -3.44 -6.70
C ASN A 104 -31.06 -3.11 -5.20
N ARG A 105 -30.69 -4.05 -4.34
CA ARG A 105 -30.62 -3.85 -2.88
C ARG A 105 -29.44 -2.97 -2.49
N TYR A 106 -28.27 -3.20 -3.08
CA TYR A 106 -27.04 -2.49 -2.71
C TYR A 106 -26.82 -1.18 -3.45
N ARG A 107 -27.35 -1.02 -4.68
CA ARG A 107 -27.17 0.20 -5.49
C ARG A 107 -27.51 1.50 -4.75
N PRO A 108 -28.59 1.63 -3.97
CA PRO A 108 -28.88 2.86 -3.24
C PRO A 108 -27.82 3.24 -2.21
N LEU A 109 -27.07 2.27 -1.67
CA LEU A 109 -26.01 2.51 -0.68
C LEU A 109 -24.80 3.21 -1.30
N VAL A 110 -24.54 3.01 -2.60
CA VAL A 110 -23.46 3.70 -3.31
C VAL A 110 -23.63 5.22 -3.28
N ASP A 111 -24.86 5.71 -3.25
CA ASP A 111 -25.15 7.14 -3.18
C ASP A 111 -24.84 7.74 -1.80
N LEU A 112 -24.69 6.91 -0.79
CA LEU A 112 -24.34 7.28 0.58
C LEU A 112 -22.82 7.28 0.83
N CYS A 113 -22.03 6.75 -0.09
CA CYS A 113 -20.58 6.73 0.04
C CYS A 113 -19.98 8.13 0.15
N HIS A 114 -19.04 8.31 1.07
CA HIS A 114 -18.29 9.54 1.25
C HIS A 114 -16.83 9.40 0.78
N VAL A 115 -16.30 8.19 0.88
CA VAL A 115 -14.93 7.82 0.44
C VAL A 115 -14.99 6.55 -0.42
N VAL A 116 -13.92 6.28 -1.14
CA VAL A 116 -13.84 5.08 -2.00
C VAL A 116 -13.87 3.78 -1.20
N ASP A 117 -13.41 3.81 0.04
CA ASP A 117 -13.40 2.62 0.92
C ASP A 117 -14.82 2.18 1.28
N ASP A 118 -15.77 3.12 1.45
CA ASP A 118 -17.19 2.80 1.61
C ASP A 118 -17.71 1.99 0.40
N LEU A 119 -17.27 2.36 -0.82
CA LEU A 119 -17.62 1.61 -2.03
C LEU A 119 -17.01 0.21 -2.03
N HIS A 120 -15.75 0.08 -1.60
CA HIS A 120 -15.11 -1.24 -1.51
C HIS A 120 -15.87 -2.16 -0.57
N ASP A 121 -16.33 -1.67 0.57
CA ASP A 121 -17.15 -2.45 1.50
C ASP A 121 -18.47 -2.88 0.86
N ILE A 122 -19.16 -1.97 0.15
CA ILE A 122 -20.40 -2.31 -0.57
C ILE A 122 -20.14 -3.35 -1.66
N LEU A 123 -19.04 -3.25 -2.40
CA LEU A 123 -18.67 -4.23 -3.41
C LEU A 123 -18.37 -5.60 -2.79
N TRP A 124 -17.68 -5.64 -1.64
CA TRP A 124 -17.42 -6.86 -0.89
C TRP A 124 -18.72 -7.55 -0.47
N GLU A 125 -19.64 -6.80 0.17
CA GLU A 125 -20.94 -7.31 0.60
C GLU A 125 -21.76 -7.81 -0.60
N THR A 126 -21.77 -7.07 -1.72
CA THR A 126 -22.48 -7.46 -2.94
C THR A 126 -21.95 -8.79 -3.50
N VAL A 127 -20.62 -8.93 -3.57
CA VAL A 127 -19.99 -10.15 -4.10
C VAL A 127 -20.16 -11.34 -3.14
N ALA A 128 -20.19 -11.09 -1.84
CA ALA A 128 -20.42 -12.13 -0.82
C ALA A 128 -21.78 -12.82 -0.96
N GLU A 129 -22.81 -12.15 -1.50
CA GLU A 129 -24.13 -12.74 -1.77
C GLU A 129 -24.07 -13.91 -2.79
N LEU A 130 -23.01 -13.99 -3.59
CA LEU A 130 -22.80 -15.11 -4.49
C LEU A 130 -22.43 -16.42 -3.75
N ASN A 131 -22.11 -16.32 -2.46
CA ASN A 131 -21.74 -17.46 -1.60
C ASN A 131 -20.70 -18.40 -2.26
N THR A 132 -19.69 -17.77 -2.87
CA THR A 132 -18.61 -18.49 -3.54
C THR A 132 -17.26 -18.01 -3.02
N SER A 133 -16.32 -18.94 -2.89
CA SER A 133 -14.96 -18.63 -2.48
C SER A 133 -14.13 -18.05 -3.64
N HIS A 134 -13.00 -17.43 -3.32
CA HIS A 134 -12.07 -16.84 -4.28
C HIS A 134 -12.64 -15.67 -5.11
N SER A 135 -13.63 -14.98 -4.57
CA SER A 135 -14.08 -13.68 -5.06
C SER A 135 -13.47 -12.59 -4.19
N TYR A 136 -12.81 -11.61 -4.79
CA TYR A 136 -12.08 -10.57 -4.08
C TYR A 136 -12.39 -9.19 -4.65
N VAL A 137 -12.50 -8.22 -3.78
CA VAL A 137 -12.48 -6.80 -4.12
C VAL A 137 -11.13 -6.26 -3.66
N SER A 138 -10.32 -5.83 -4.61
CA SER A 138 -9.01 -5.24 -4.31
C SER A 138 -9.04 -3.77 -4.66
N ALA A 139 -8.67 -2.92 -3.72
CA ALA A 139 -8.44 -1.53 -4.03
C ALA A 139 -7.35 -1.45 -5.10
N SER A 140 -7.63 -0.79 -6.22
CA SER A 140 -6.56 -0.39 -7.12
C SER A 140 -5.72 0.62 -6.33
N GLY A 141 -4.47 0.27 -6.06
CA GLY A 141 -3.58 1.12 -5.27
C GLY A 141 -3.33 2.46 -5.94
N ALA A 142 -4.32 3.33 -5.88
CA ALA A 142 -4.09 4.76 -5.94
C ALA A 142 -3.51 5.13 -4.56
N ALA A 143 -2.33 4.60 -4.28
CA ALA A 143 -1.50 5.20 -3.28
C ALA A 143 -1.37 6.67 -3.72
N GLY A 144 -1.72 7.60 -2.84
CA GLY A 144 -1.36 8.99 -3.02
C GLY A 144 0.14 9.10 -3.33
N ASP A 145 0.64 10.30 -3.43
CA ASP A 145 2.06 10.53 -3.68
C ASP A 145 2.90 9.72 -2.67
N SER A 146 3.70 8.78 -3.18
CA SER A 146 4.56 7.93 -2.34
C SER A 146 5.56 8.75 -1.52
N ASP A 147 5.90 9.97 -1.99
CA ASP A 147 6.79 10.89 -1.31
C ASP A 147 6.12 11.58 -0.11
N MET A 148 4.79 11.53 -0.03
CA MET A 148 3.97 12.10 1.06
C MET A 148 3.55 11.07 2.11
N ARG A 149 4.13 9.86 2.10
CA ARG A 149 3.82 8.86 3.13
C ARG A 149 4.17 9.37 4.51
N ALA A 150 3.19 9.33 5.41
CA ALA A 150 3.40 9.67 6.82
C ALA A 150 4.41 8.72 7.46
N GLY A 151 5.33 9.29 8.21
CA GLY A 151 6.27 8.49 8.99
C GLY A 151 5.64 7.97 10.27
N LEU A 152 5.86 6.70 10.55
CA LEU A 152 5.34 6.01 11.72
C LEU A 152 6.47 5.73 12.72
N LEU A 153 6.19 5.86 14.00
CA LEU A 153 7.21 5.79 15.05
C LEU A 153 7.26 4.43 15.77
N GLY A 154 6.36 3.51 15.44
CA GLY A 154 6.28 2.22 16.13
C GLY A 154 5.91 2.36 17.59
N ALA A 155 4.97 3.26 17.90
CA ALA A 155 4.53 3.56 19.26
C ALA A 155 3.05 3.95 19.28
N ASP A 156 2.41 3.75 20.42
CA ASP A 156 1.12 4.32 20.72
C ASP A 156 1.36 5.68 21.40
N VAL A 157 0.70 6.71 20.89
CA VAL A 157 0.83 8.07 21.41
C VAL A 157 -0.55 8.63 21.75
N SER A 158 -0.61 9.51 22.72
CA SER A 158 -1.80 10.30 23.06
C SER A 158 -1.51 11.78 22.94
N SER A 159 -2.42 12.51 22.31
CA SER A 159 -2.35 13.97 22.23
C SER A 159 -2.54 14.59 23.60
N GLY A 160 -1.83 15.68 23.87
CA GLY A 160 -1.94 16.48 25.08
C GLY A 160 -1.59 17.94 24.80
N ASP A 161 -1.93 18.83 25.73
CA ASP A 161 -1.70 20.27 25.59
C ASP A 161 -0.22 20.65 25.42
N ASP A 162 0.68 19.77 25.85
CA ASP A 162 2.11 19.96 25.90
C ASP A 162 2.88 19.11 24.87
N GLY A 163 2.19 18.44 23.94
CA GLY A 163 2.77 17.60 22.90
C GLY A 163 2.12 16.21 22.80
N ALA A 164 2.79 15.29 22.12
CA ALA A 164 2.34 13.91 21.97
C ALA A 164 3.05 13.02 22.99
N ARG A 165 2.31 12.48 23.94
CA ARG A 165 2.82 11.58 24.98
C ARG A 165 2.95 10.17 24.45
N VAL A 166 4.11 9.57 24.62
CA VAL A 166 4.34 8.16 24.30
C VAL A 166 3.66 7.31 25.38
N VAL A 167 2.59 6.63 24.99
CA VAL A 167 1.85 5.71 25.86
C VAL A 167 2.56 4.37 25.93
N ARG A 168 3.09 3.91 24.80
CA ARG A 168 3.80 2.65 24.70
C ARG A 168 4.73 2.67 23.47
N VAL A 169 5.94 2.18 23.61
CA VAL A 169 6.82 1.86 22.48
C VAL A 169 6.65 0.38 22.18
N ILE A 170 6.22 0.05 20.96
CA ILE A 170 5.91 -1.33 20.57
C ILE A 170 7.19 -2.16 20.59
N PRO A 171 7.20 -3.33 21.24
CA PRO A 171 8.34 -4.22 21.25
C PRO A 171 8.67 -4.72 19.85
N GLY A 172 9.96 -4.68 19.49
CA GLY A 172 10.40 -5.25 18.22
C GLY A 172 10.54 -6.76 18.25
N GLU A 173 10.56 -7.35 17.06
CA GLU A 173 10.90 -8.75 16.85
C GLU A 173 12.26 -8.85 16.14
N SER A 174 13.21 -9.55 16.75
CA SER A 174 14.59 -9.57 16.25
C SER A 174 14.78 -10.37 14.96
N SER A 175 13.86 -11.26 14.64
CA SER A 175 13.88 -12.08 13.43
C SER A 175 13.35 -11.35 12.19
N ASP A 176 12.57 -10.28 12.36
CA ASP A 176 12.04 -9.47 11.25
C ASP A 176 12.55 -8.03 11.31
N PRO A 177 13.45 -7.62 10.40
CA PRO A 177 13.96 -6.24 10.35
C PRO A 177 12.87 -5.18 10.16
N ARG A 178 11.69 -5.53 9.64
CA ARG A 178 10.54 -4.62 9.46
C ARG A 178 9.78 -4.41 10.78
N ALA A 179 9.96 -5.31 11.74
CA ALA A 179 9.28 -5.29 13.03
C ALA A 179 10.13 -4.63 14.12
N TRP A 180 10.61 -3.42 13.89
CA TRP A 180 11.46 -2.69 14.83
C TRP A 180 11.06 -1.23 14.97
N SER A 181 10.65 -0.82 16.17
CA SER A 181 10.29 0.59 16.41
C SER A 181 11.49 1.52 16.26
N PRO A 182 11.40 2.59 15.46
CA PRO A 182 12.44 3.62 15.36
C PRO A 182 12.82 4.24 16.69
N LEU A 183 11.89 4.32 17.63
CA LEU A 183 12.12 4.89 18.96
C LEU A 183 13.02 4.00 19.86
N ARG A 184 13.21 2.74 19.49
CA ARG A 184 14.13 1.80 20.15
C ARG A 184 15.52 1.75 19.53
N ALA A 185 15.77 2.52 18.48
CA ALA A 185 17.08 2.57 17.83
C ALA A 185 18.17 3.03 18.81
N ALA A 186 19.39 2.58 18.57
CA ALA A 186 20.54 2.95 19.39
C ALA A 186 20.71 4.48 19.46
N GLY A 187 20.82 5.04 20.65
CA GLY A 187 20.96 6.48 20.88
C GLY A 187 19.63 7.25 20.92
N VAL A 188 18.51 6.67 20.51
CA VAL A 188 17.18 7.30 20.57
C VAL A 188 16.57 7.21 21.96
N ALA A 189 16.51 6.02 22.55
CA ALA A 189 16.09 5.74 23.92
C ALA A 189 14.83 6.49 24.40
N VAL A 190 13.82 6.58 23.52
CA VAL A 190 12.49 7.09 23.86
C VAL A 190 11.71 5.97 24.53
N THR A 191 11.02 6.30 25.61
CA THR A 191 10.29 5.34 26.44
C THR A 191 8.89 5.84 26.74
N GLU A 192 8.08 4.96 27.29
CA GLU A 192 6.76 5.29 27.81
C GLU A 192 6.83 6.45 28.82
N GLY A 193 5.89 7.38 28.71
CA GLY A 193 5.82 8.59 29.51
C GLY A 193 6.59 9.80 28.95
N ASP A 194 7.51 9.60 28.00
CA ASP A 194 8.16 10.71 27.28
C ASP A 194 7.12 11.47 26.46
N VAL A 195 7.38 12.76 26.21
CA VAL A 195 6.51 13.63 25.41
C VAL A 195 7.31 14.15 24.22
N ILE A 196 6.80 13.88 23.01
CA ILE A 196 7.32 14.46 21.77
C ILE A 196 6.76 15.88 21.66
N VAL A 197 7.60 16.88 21.80
CA VAL A 197 7.20 18.30 21.84
C VAL A 197 7.45 19.03 20.51
N ALA A 198 8.34 18.49 19.65
CA ALA A 198 8.57 19.06 18.32
C ALA A 198 9.10 17.97 17.35
N VAL A 199 8.88 18.22 16.05
CA VAL A 199 9.45 17.48 14.92
C VAL A 199 10.13 18.50 14.01
N ASP A 200 11.42 18.31 13.71
CA ASP A 200 12.24 19.24 12.91
C ASP A 200 12.06 20.70 13.34
N GLY A 201 12.07 20.94 14.65
CA GLY A 201 11.89 22.26 15.26
C GLY A 201 10.45 22.80 15.25
N ARG A 202 9.51 22.14 14.58
CA ARG A 202 8.08 22.52 14.56
C ARG A 202 7.37 21.91 15.77
N LYS A 203 6.75 22.74 16.59
CA LYS A 203 6.07 22.28 17.81
C LYS A 203 4.85 21.38 17.51
N VAL A 204 4.73 20.32 18.27
CA VAL A 204 3.50 19.53 18.32
C VAL A 204 2.47 20.36 19.09
N GLY A 205 1.37 20.74 18.41
CA GLY A 205 0.30 21.55 19.00
C GLY A 205 -0.58 20.78 19.98
N ALA A 206 -1.44 21.53 20.68
CA ALA A 206 -2.47 20.96 21.56
C ALA A 206 -3.45 20.02 20.80
N ASP A 207 -3.62 20.24 19.51
CA ASP A 207 -4.44 19.44 18.60
C ASP A 207 -3.85 18.04 18.34
N GLY A 208 -2.64 17.77 18.88
CA GLY A 208 -1.99 16.49 18.80
C GLY A 208 -1.52 16.11 17.38
N ASN A 209 -1.18 17.07 16.57
CA ASN A 209 -0.92 16.99 15.14
C ASN A 209 0.44 16.36 14.78
N LEU A 210 0.88 15.35 15.55
CA LEU A 210 2.14 14.64 15.29
C LEU A 210 2.13 13.99 13.89
N GLY A 211 0.99 13.42 13.47
CA GLY A 211 0.87 12.77 12.16
C GLY A 211 1.11 13.74 11.00
N GLU A 212 0.58 14.97 11.06
CA GLU A 212 0.82 16.00 10.05
C GLU A 212 2.30 16.43 10.00
N LEU A 213 2.94 16.53 11.17
CA LEU A 213 4.35 16.87 11.23
C LEU A 213 5.28 15.77 10.69
N LEU A 214 4.79 14.54 10.67
CA LEU A 214 5.48 13.37 10.12
C LEU A 214 5.05 13.04 8.68
N GLU A 215 4.18 13.84 8.06
CA GLU A 215 3.80 13.64 6.67
C GLU A 215 5.03 13.78 5.75
N GLY A 216 5.20 12.83 4.81
CA GLY A 216 6.35 12.77 3.90
C GLY A 216 7.67 12.38 4.56
N SER A 217 7.67 11.95 5.83
CA SER A 217 8.89 11.62 6.57
C SER A 217 9.26 10.13 6.56
N ALA A 218 8.41 9.27 6.02
CA ALA A 218 8.68 7.83 5.98
C ALA A 218 10.01 7.53 5.28
N GLY A 219 10.91 6.81 5.97
CA GLY A 219 12.24 6.47 5.46
C GLY A 219 13.25 7.63 5.42
N ARG A 220 12.90 8.82 5.91
CA ARG A 220 13.79 10.00 6.00
C ARG A 220 14.19 10.27 7.44
N VAL A 221 15.36 10.80 7.65
CA VAL A 221 15.78 11.22 9.00
C VAL A 221 14.98 12.45 9.42
N VAL A 222 14.35 12.39 10.59
CA VAL A 222 13.72 13.53 11.27
C VAL A 222 14.31 13.72 12.66
N GLU A 223 14.31 14.95 13.13
CA GLU A 223 14.71 15.29 14.50
C GLU A 223 13.44 15.36 15.38
N LEU A 224 13.39 14.57 16.43
CA LEU A 224 12.36 14.69 17.46
C LEU A 224 12.93 15.41 18.66
N THR A 225 12.26 16.47 19.14
CA THR A 225 12.50 17.02 20.48
C THR A 225 11.62 16.26 21.46
N VAL A 226 12.27 15.57 22.39
CA VAL A 226 11.60 14.70 23.37
C VAL A 226 11.85 15.23 24.78
N ARG A 227 10.79 15.36 25.55
CA ARG A 227 10.85 15.81 26.95
C ARG A 227 10.60 14.63 27.91
N ARG A 228 11.47 14.51 28.91
CA ARG A 228 11.32 13.60 30.04
C ARG A 228 11.42 14.37 31.35
N GLY A 229 10.30 14.54 32.03
CA GLY A 229 10.20 15.45 33.17
C GLY A 229 10.48 16.88 32.73
N GLU A 230 11.52 17.53 33.31
CA GLU A 230 11.93 18.89 32.94
C GLU A 230 13.03 18.94 31.86
N ASN A 231 13.59 17.78 31.47
CA ASN A 231 14.70 17.72 30.53
C ASN A 231 14.19 17.48 29.09
N GLU A 232 14.62 18.33 28.18
CA GLU A 232 14.42 18.16 26.76
C GLU A 232 15.71 17.71 26.08
N ARG A 233 15.58 16.85 25.08
CA ARG A 233 16.69 16.38 24.25
C ARG A 233 16.22 16.18 22.81
N GLN A 234 17.13 16.29 21.88
CA GLN A 234 16.91 16.02 20.48
C GLN A 234 17.42 14.63 20.13
N VAL A 235 16.66 13.89 19.33
CA VAL A 235 17.04 12.58 18.81
C VAL A 235 16.71 12.49 17.34
N ALA A 236 17.61 11.93 16.56
CA ALA A 236 17.37 11.66 15.14
C ALA A 236 16.74 10.25 14.99
N VAL A 237 15.64 10.17 14.28
CA VAL A 237 14.95 8.92 13.98
C VAL A 237 14.67 8.81 12.49
N VAL A 238 14.51 7.59 11.99
CA VAL A 238 14.01 7.30 10.65
C VAL A 238 12.64 6.66 10.81
N PRO A 239 11.54 7.42 10.65
CA PRO A 239 10.20 6.88 10.74
C PRO A 239 9.97 5.78 9.69
N MET A 240 9.21 4.77 10.07
CA MET A 240 8.87 3.67 9.17
C MET A 240 7.66 4.03 8.29
N ALA A 241 7.57 3.40 7.13
CA ALA A 241 6.46 3.60 6.20
C ALA A 241 5.25 2.69 6.51
N ASP A 242 5.47 1.63 7.28
CA ASP A 242 4.46 0.63 7.61
C ASP A 242 4.77 0.02 8.99
N GLU A 243 3.80 0.07 9.90
CA GLU A 243 3.88 -0.54 11.24
C GLU A 243 3.21 -1.92 11.29
N ALA A 244 2.55 -2.37 10.23
CA ALA A 244 1.77 -3.60 10.28
C ALA A 244 2.59 -4.82 10.72
N PRO A 245 3.83 -5.05 10.22
CA PRO A 245 4.66 -6.16 10.69
C PRO A 245 4.98 -6.06 12.19
N LEU A 246 5.34 -4.86 12.66
CA LEU A 246 5.66 -4.63 14.07
C LEU A 246 4.45 -4.89 14.98
N ARG A 247 3.29 -4.35 14.62
CA ARG A 247 2.04 -4.52 15.38
C ARG A 247 1.54 -5.96 15.35
N TYR A 248 1.72 -6.65 14.22
CA TYR A 248 1.39 -8.06 14.09
C TYR A 248 2.19 -8.93 15.07
N HIS A 249 3.49 -8.80 15.11
CA HIS A 249 4.34 -9.56 16.04
C HIS A 249 4.01 -9.27 17.50
N ASP A 250 3.77 -8.01 17.85
CA ASP A 250 3.34 -7.63 19.21
C ASP A 250 1.98 -8.25 19.56
N TRP A 251 1.04 -8.25 18.62
CA TRP A 251 -0.26 -8.90 18.82
C TRP A 251 -0.10 -10.40 19.05
N VAL A 252 0.66 -11.11 18.20
CA VAL A 252 0.93 -12.56 18.37
C VAL A 252 1.56 -12.84 19.71
N ALA A 253 2.60 -12.07 20.09
CA ALA A 253 3.26 -12.22 21.39
C ALA A 253 2.30 -11.99 22.57
N SER A 254 1.37 -11.02 22.43
CA SER A 254 0.35 -10.75 23.44
C SER A 254 -0.64 -11.92 23.58
N ARG A 255 -1.04 -12.56 22.47
CA ARG A 255 -1.92 -13.74 22.49
C ARG A 255 -1.24 -14.95 23.09
N ARG A 256 0.04 -15.15 22.78
CA ARG A 256 0.86 -16.24 23.37
C ARG A 256 0.90 -16.12 24.89
N ARG A 257 1.24 -14.94 25.42
CA ARG A 257 1.24 -14.69 26.87
C ARG A 257 -0.13 -14.91 27.49
N TYR A 258 -1.18 -14.38 26.86
CA TYR A 258 -2.54 -14.55 27.36
C TYR A 258 -2.92 -16.03 27.51
N VAL A 259 -2.65 -16.84 26.48
CA VAL A 259 -2.95 -18.30 26.52
C VAL A 259 -2.13 -19.01 27.58
N GLU A 260 -0.83 -18.70 27.68
CA GLU A 260 0.08 -19.29 28.69
C GLU A 260 -0.40 -18.99 30.10
N GLU A 261 -0.66 -17.73 30.42
CA GLU A 261 -1.12 -17.28 31.74
C GLU A 261 -2.47 -17.90 32.13
N HIS A 262 -3.47 -17.86 31.22
CA HIS A 262 -4.83 -18.35 31.53
C HIS A 262 -4.93 -19.88 31.53
N SER A 263 -4.01 -20.56 30.89
CA SER A 263 -3.97 -22.03 30.94
C SER A 263 -3.07 -22.57 32.04
N GLY A 264 -2.36 -21.71 32.76
CA GLY A 264 -1.32 -22.13 33.71
C GLY A 264 -0.17 -22.89 33.05
N GLY A 265 0.23 -22.45 31.83
CA GLY A 265 1.30 -23.07 31.07
C GLY A 265 0.92 -24.40 30.37
N ARG A 266 -0.35 -24.79 30.38
CA ARG A 266 -0.78 -26.09 29.81
C ARG A 266 -1.06 -26.06 28.32
N LEU A 267 -1.29 -24.87 27.74
CA LEU A 267 -1.56 -24.68 26.33
C LEU A 267 -0.50 -23.76 25.73
N GLY A 268 -0.06 -24.09 24.52
CA GLY A 268 0.71 -23.18 23.65
C GLY A 268 -0.20 -22.41 22.71
N TYR A 269 0.32 -21.35 22.13
CA TYR A 269 -0.35 -20.57 21.08
C TYR A 269 0.58 -20.43 19.89
N LEU A 270 0.06 -20.77 18.72
CA LEU A 270 0.69 -20.55 17.43
C LEU A 270 -0.31 -19.80 16.53
N HIS A 271 0.16 -18.76 15.87
CA HIS A 271 -0.59 -18.05 14.84
C HIS A 271 0.07 -18.28 13.48
N VAL A 272 -0.68 -18.78 12.53
CA VAL A 272 -0.25 -18.99 11.15
C VAL A 272 -0.78 -17.82 10.33
N PRO A 273 0.06 -16.89 9.85
CA PRO A 273 -0.39 -15.65 9.22
C PRO A 273 -1.07 -15.86 7.87
N ASP A 274 -0.64 -16.87 7.14
CA ASP A 274 -1.19 -17.21 5.83
C ASP A 274 -1.02 -18.70 5.50
N MET A 275 -1.45 -19.10 4.32
CA MET A 275 -1.31 -20.48 3.80
C MET A 275 -0.19 -20.57 2.74
N VAL A 276 0.76 -19.64 2.77
CA VAL A 276 1.91 -19.57 1.86
C VAL A 276 3.23 -19.54 2.64
N SER A 277 4.22 -18.77 2.19
CA SER A 277 5.60 -18.85 2.70
C SER A 277 5.73 -18.45 4.16
N ASP A 278 5.06 -17.39 4.59
CA ASP A 278 5.22 -16.86 5.95
C ASP A 278 4.52 -17.78 6.96
N GLY A 279 3.32 -18.26 6.64
CA GLY A 279 2.63 -19.25 7.47
C GLY A 279 3.35 -20.59 7.55
N TRP A 280 4.01 -21.01 6.45
CA TRP A 280 4.84 -22.21 6.46
C TRP A 280 6.06 -22.06 7.37
N ALA A 281 6.72 -20.89 7.33
CA ALA A 281 7.88 -20.60 8.17
C ALA A 281 7.53 -20.58 9.67
N GLU A 282 6.36 -20.07 10.03
CA GLU A 282 5.89 -20.06 11.43
C GLU A 282 5.53 -21.45 11.96
N LEU A 283 5.13 -22.36 11.06
CA LEU A 283 4.73 -23.72 11.45
C LEU A 283 5.91 -24.66 11.69
N HIS A 284 7.09 -24.39 11.16
CA HIS A 284 8.28 -25.24 11.14
C HIS A 284 9.45 -24.63 11.90
#